data_367b003e2119e682c5276f14c733f1dd
#
_entry.id   367b003e2119e682c5276f14c733f1dd
#
_cell.length_a   1.000
_cell.length_b   1.000
_cell.length_c   1.000
_cell.angle_alpha   90.00
_cell.angle_beta   90.00
_cell.angle_gamma   90.00
#
_symmetry.space_group_name_H-M   'P 1'
#
loop_
_entity.id
_entity.type
_entity.pdbx_description
1 polymer ?
#
loop_
_entity_poly.entity_id
_entity_poly.type
_entity_poly.pdbx_seq_one_letter_code
_entity_poly.pdbx_strand_id
1 'polypeptide(L)'
;MTSSHVEPSSMPVPPRSEAFYAESLVHLKQLGVPFLVSGTYAVSSYTGIRRPTKDLDVFCRAGDYPRILRYFQELGHKTVVEDERWIAKVKKGRETFDVIFNSRTAATPITDSWFAEKHTSKIYGTEVQLVAPTELVYSKVFVQNRERYDGADIAHVILKQHAAIDWRRLLGYMEQYWEVLFIHLLNFRFVYPTQRHCVPDWLFDELLERLQNQRAIPESKTPVCRGRLFSPPDYLIDITEWGFADLVG
;
A
#
# COMPACT_ATOMS: atom_id res chain seq x y z
N MET A 1 25.01 -11.57 -8.49
CA MET A 1 25.22 -10.24 -7.90
C MET A 1 24.58 -10.26 -6.53
N THR A 2 25.38 -10.21 -5.48
CA THR A 2 24.90 -10.27 -4.09
C THR A 2 24.08 -9.03 -3.79
N SER A 3 22.79 -9.22 -3.54
CA SER A 3 21.90 -8.17 -3.04
C SER A 3 22.45 -7.69 -1.70
N SER A 4 23.05 -6.51 -1.68
CA SER A 4 23.39 -5.83 -0.43
C SER A 4 22.07 -5.41 0.23
N HIS A 5 21.60 -6.23 1.18
CA HIS A 5 20.50 -5.84 2.06
C HIS A 5 20.93 -4.59 2.84
N VAL A 6 20.45 -3.46 2.41
CA VAL A 6 20.62 -2.20 3.16
C VAL A 6 19.70 -2.27 4.37
N GLU A 7 20.25 -2.27 5.57
CA GLU A 7 19.45 -2.25 6.77
C GLU A 7 18.61 -0.95 6.81
N PRO A 8 17.26 -1.04 6.95
CA PRO A 8 16.40 0.13 7.09
C PRO A 8 16.61 0.90 8.41
N SER A 9 17.49 0.40 9.28
CA SER A 9 17.91 1.02 10.55
C SER A 9 18.54 2.41 10.42
N SER A 10 18.67 2.92 9.19
CA SER A 10 19.19 4.27 8.92
C SER A 10 18.18 5.17 8.20
N MET A 11 16.89 4.93 8.37
CA MET A 11 15.86 5.84 7.88
C MET A 11 16.02 7.21 8.55
N PRO A 12 15.89 8.32 7.79
CA PRO A 12 15.99 9.66 8.36
C PRO A 12 14.70 10.03 9.11
N VAL A 13 14.58 9.51 10.32
CA VAL A 13 13.50 9.82 11.26
C VAL A 13 14.06 10.48 12.51
N PRO A 14 13.27 11.31 13.22
CA PRO A 14 13.71 11.87 14.51
C PRO A 14 14.05 10.74 15.51
N PRO A 15 15.06 10.92 16.39
CA PRO A 15 15.44 9.88 17.37
C PRO A 15 14.30 9.41 18.28
N ARG A 16 13.34 10.28 18.58
CA ARG A 16 12.14 9.91 19.37
C ARG A 16 11.23 8.97 18.60
N SER A 17 11.02 9.23 17.31
CA SER A 17 10.23 8.36 16.45
C SER A 17 10.92 7.00 16.27
N GLU A 18 12.24 7.00 16.08
CA GLU A 18 13.02 5.78 16.00
C GLU A 18 12.88 4.91 17.25
N ALA A 19 13.05 5.50 18.43
CA ALA A 19 12.90 4.78 19.69
C ALA A 19 11.49 4.21 19.86
N PHE A 20 10.46 4.99 19.51
CA PHE A 20 9.07 4.55 19.59
C PHE A 20 8.77 3.41 18.59
N TYR A 21 9.26 3.49 17.36
CA TYR A 21 9.06 2.44 16.37
C TYR A 21 9.81 1.15 16.74
N ALA A 22 11.05 1.27 17.23
CA ALA A 22 11.83 0.13 17.70
C ALA A 22 11.09 -0.59 18.85
N GLU A 23 10.65 0.14 19.87
CA GLU A 23 9.86 -0.38 20.99
C GLU A 23 8.55 -1.05 20.51
N SER A 24 7.83 -0.38 19.60
CA SER A 24 6.56 -0.87 19.06
C SER A 24 6.71 -2.17 18.28
N LEU A 25 7.77 -2.32 17.49
CA LEU A 25 8.04 -3.56 16.76
C LEU A 25 8.34 -4.74 17.71
N VAL A 26 9.06 -4.50 18.81
CA VAL A 26 9.30 -5.51 19.83
C VAL A 26 7.99 -5.94 20.49
N HIS A 27 7.14 -4.98 20.84
CA HIS A 27 5.83 -5.25 21.47
C HIS A 27 4.89 -6.00 20.51
N LEU A 28 4.84 -5.64 19.24
CA LEU A 28 4.05 -6.36 18.21
C LEU A 28 4.50 -7.83 18.11
N LYS A 29 5.79 -8.10 18.15
CA LYS A 29 6.31 -9.50 18.16
C LYS A 29 5.92 -10.25 19.44
N GLN A 30 6.01 -9.59 20.59
CA GLN A 30 5.63 -10.20 21.88
C GLN A 30 4.14 -10.54 21.95
N LEU A 31 3.29 -9.69 21.35
CA LEU A 31 1.85 -9.94 21.26
C LEU A 31 1.52 -11.22 20.47
N GLY A 32 2.39 -11.61 19.53
CA GLY A 32 2.21 -12.82 18.72
C GLY A 32 1.08 -12.76 17.70
N VAL A 33 0.53 -11.58 17.42
CA VAL A 33 -0.42 -11.35 16.32
C VAL A 33 0.37 -11.21 15.02
N PRO A 34 0.01 -11.93 13.95
CA PRO A 34 0.65 -11.75 12.65
C PRO A 34 0.51 -10.31 12.14
N PHE A 35 1.62 -9.73 11.73
CA PHE A 35 1.65 -8.40 11.12
C PHE A 35 2.72 -8.31 10.04
N LEU A 36 2.56 -7.37 9.11
CA LEU A 36 3.51 -7.07 8.04
C LEU A 36 3.87 -5.59 8.11
N VAL A 37 5.16 -5.27 8.04
CA VAL A 37 5.59 -3.87 7.90
C VAL A 37 5.46 -3.46 6.44
N SER A 38 4.86 -2.31 6.19
CA SER A 38 4.54 -1.76 4.88
C SER A 38 5.10 -0.34 4.70
N GLY A 39 4.47 0.45 3.85
CA GLY A 39 4.77 1.86 3.63
C GLY A 39 6.21 2.14 3.21
N THR A 40 6.75 3.23 3.72
CA THR A 40 8.10 3.69 3.38
C THR A 40 9.18 2.69 3.83
N TYR A 41 8.98 1.96 4.91
CA TYR A 41 9.94 0.95 5.40
C TYR A 41 10.05 -0.24 4.44
N ALA A 42 8.93 -0.73 3.92
CA ALA A 42 8.95 -1.80 2.93
C ALA A 42 9.57 -1.32 1.60
N VAL A 43 9.19 -0.14 1.11
CA VAL A 43 9.81 0.47 -0.09
C VAL A 43 11.31 0.60 0.09
N SER A 44 11.78 1.12 1.23
CA SER A 44 13.21 1.26 1.52
C SER A 44 13.94 -0.09 1.52
N SER A 45 13.35 -1.10 2.16
CA SER A 45 13.92 -2.45 2.21
C SER A 45 14.07 -3.07 0.82
N TYR A 46 13.10 -2.88 -0.06
CA TYR A 46 13.10 -3.43 -1.41
C TYR A 46 13.95 -2.66 -2.42
N THR A 47 14.07 -1.35 -2.23
CA THR A 47 14.68 -0.47 -3.25
C THR A 47 16.01 0.13 -2.82
N GLY A 48 16.30 0.16 -1.52
CA GLY A 48 17.44 0.89 -0.95
C GLY A 48 17.22 2.40 -0.84
N ILE A 49 16.06 2.91 -1.26
CA ILE A 49 15.74 4.36 -1.20
C ILE A 49 15.43 4.74 0.24
N ARG A 50 16.14 5.74 0.75
CA ARG A 50 15.96 6.29 2.08
C ARG A 50 15.35 7.67 1.99
N ARG A 51 14.19 7.87 2.59
CA ARG A 51 13.55 9.16 2.65
C ARG A 51 12.90 9.37 4.03
N PRO A 52 12.71 10.63 4.46
CA PRO A 52 11.98 10.91 5.69
C PRO A 52 10.60 10.25 5.67
N THR A 53 10.22 9.64 6.79
CA THR A 53 8.86 9.15 7.02
C THR A 53 8.33 9.71 8.34
N LYS A 54 7.02 9.87 8.42
CA LYS A 54 6.33 10.40 9.61
C LYS A 54 5.66 9.31 10.44
N ASP A 55 5.57 8.10 9.88
CA ASP A 55 4.83 6.97 10.42
C ASP A 55 5.50 5.64 10.10
N LEU A 56 5.12 4.64 10.85
CA LEU A 56 5.39 3.24 10.60
C LEU A 56 4.06 2.58 10.25
N ASP A 57 3.95 2.04 9.04
CA ASP A 57 2.75 1.35 8.58
C ASP A 57 2.83 -0.15 8.92
N VAL A 58 1.85 -0.65 9.66
CA VAL A 58 1.72 -2.05 10.07
C VAL A 58 0.41 -2.62 9.53
N PHE A 59 0.49 -3.64 8.69
CA PHE A 59 -0.66 -4.35 8.17
C PHE A 59 -0.99 -5.56 9.04
N CYS A 60 -2.28 -5.74 9.34
CA CYS A 60 -2.81 -6.90 10.04
C CYS A 60 -4.19 -7.29 9.49
N ARG A 61 -4.72 -8.44 9.89
CA ARG A 61 -6.09 -8.80 9.55
C ARG A 61 -7.09 -7.92 10.30
N ALA A 62 -8.28 -7.72 9.72
CA ALA A 62 -9.35 -6.97 10.36
C ALA A 62 -9.77 -7.56 11.73
N GLY A 63 -9.73 -8.87 11.90
CA GLY A 63 -10.01 -9.51 13.18
C GLY A 63 -8.91 -9.33 14.26
N ASP A 64 -7.72 -8.90 13.87
CA ASP A 64 -6.56 -8.83 14.75
C ASP A 64 -6.30 -7.41 15.28
N TYR A 65 -6.71 -6.34 14.56
CA TYR A 65 -6.43 -4.98 14.99
C TYR A 65 -6.97 -4.62 16.38
N PRO A 66 -8.15 -5.11 16.85
CA PRO A 66 -8.63 -4.78 18.19
C PRO A 66 -7.73 -5.33 19.29
N ARG A 67 -7.07 -6.49 19.05
CA ARG A 67 -6.11 -7.09 19.98
C ARG A 67 -4.84 -6.24 20.07
N ILE A 68 -4.36 -5.74 18.92
CA ILE A 68 -3.21 -4.81 18.85
C ILE A 68 -3.54 -3.55 19.65
N LEU A 69 -4.68 -2.91 19.38
CA LEU A 69 -5.05 -1.67 20.06
C LEU A 69 -5.17 -1.86 21.58
N ARG A 70 -5.83 -2.92 22.04
CA ARG A 70 -5.98 -3.23 23.47
C ARG A 70 -4.63 -3.42 24.14
N TYR A 71 -3.74 -4.21 23.54
CA TYR A 71 -2.39 -4.43 24.05
C TYR A 71 -1.61 -3.14 24.26
N PHE A 72 -1.65 -2.25 23.27
CA PHE A 72 -0.97 -0.95 23.38
C PHE A 72 -1.66 0.01 24.38
N GLN A 73 -2.97 -0.11 24.59
CA GLN A 73 -3.68 0.62 25.66
C GLN A 73 -3.20 0.14 27.05
N GLU A 74 -3.03 -1.16 27.25
CA GLU A 74 -2.49 -1.74 28.50
C GLU A 74 -1.05 -1.27 28.77
N LEU A 75 -0.28 -0.99 27.73
CA LEU A 75 1.05 -0.34 27.82
C LEU A 75 1.00 1.18 28.06
N GLY A 76 -0.19 1.77 28.19
CA GLY A 76 -0.37 3.21 28.45
C GLY A 76 -0.35 4.09 27.19
N HIS A 77 -0.42 3.51 25.99
CA HIS A 77 -0.48 4.28 24.75
C HIS A 77 -1.93 4.69 24.43
N LYS A 78 -2.09 5.85 23.79
CA LYS A 78 -3.39 6.25 23.24
C LYS A 78 -3.63 5.52 21.91
N THR A 79 -4.80 4.91 21.77
CA THR A 79 -5.24 4.29 20.50
C THR A 79 -6.47 4.99 19.95
N VAL A 80 -6.57 5.09 18.64
CA VAL A 80 -7.69 5.73 17.94
C VAL A 80 -8.00 4.92 16.69
N VAL A 81 -9.27 4.53 16.50
CA VAL A 81 -9.77 4.07 15.20
C VAL A 81 -10.07 5.34 14.40
N GLU A 82 -9.28 5.61 13.37
CA GLU A 82 -9.39 6.83 12.57
C GLU A 82 -10.44 6.68 11.48
N ASP A 83 -10.51 5.48 10.90
CA ASP A 83 -11.57 5.05 9.98
C ASP A 83 -11.83 3.55 10.20
N GLU A 84 -13.05 3.22 10.62
CA GLU A 84 -13.47 1.85 10.95
C GLU A 84 -13.39 0.88 9.77
N ARG A 85 -13.29 1.39 8.54
CA ARG A 85 -13.20 0.59 7.34
C ARG A 85 -11.79 0.05 7.09
N TRP A 86 -10.71 0.76 7.57
CA TRP A 86 -9.36 0.38 7.13
C TRP A 86 -8.18 0.72 8.06
N ILE A 87 -8.27 1.70 8.98
CA ILE A 87 -7.11 2.21 9.70
C ILE A 87 -7.38 2.60 11.15
N ALA A 88 -6.47 2.22 12.02
CA ALA A 88 -6.37 2.70 13.39
C ALA A 88 -4.94 3.20 13.68
N LYS A 89 -4.75 3.94 14.76
CA LYS A 89 -3.46 4.52 15.15
C LYS A 89 -3.13 4.22 16.60
N VAL A 90 -1.86 3.96 16.86
CA VAL A 90 -1.28 3.92 18.19
C VAL A 90 -0.38 5.14 18.37
N LYS A 91 -0.54 5.89 19.47
CA LYS A 91 0.11 7.19 19.71
C LYS A 91 0.84 7.23 21.05
N LYS A 92 2.06 7.79 21.05
CA LYS A 92 2.86 8.11 22.24
C LYS A 92 3.33 9.57 22.14
N GLY A 93 2.59 10.48 22.77
CA GLY A 93 2.83 11.91 22.58
C GLY A 93 2.54 12.36 21.15
N ARG A 94 3.58 12.78 20.43
CA ARG A 94 3.47 13.19 19.00
C ARG A 94 3.79 12.06 18.02
N GLU A 95 4.38 10.97 18.51
CA GLU A 95 4.75 9.83 17.69
C GLU A 95 3.53 8.95 17.44
N THR A 96 3.45 8.37 16.26
CA THR A 96 2.34 7.49 15.87
C THR A 96 2.82 6.38 14.96
N PHE A 97 2.19 5.21 15.06
CA PHE A 97 2.23 4.24 13.98
C PHE A 97 0.82 3.84 13.57
N ASP A 98 0.69 3.44 12.31
CA ASP A 98 -0.57 3.12 11.68
C ASP A 98 -0.80 1.59 11.68
N VAL A 99 -1.99 1.19 12.15
CA VAL A 99 -2.48 -0.19 12.11
C VAL A 99 -3.51 -0.25 11.00
N ILE A 100 -3.13 -0.85 9.88
CA ILE A 100 -3.93 -0.90 8.65
C ILE A 100 -4.46 -2.32 8.50
N PHE A 101 -5.77 -2.48 8.39
CA PHE A 101 -6.45 -3.78 8.34
C PHE A 101 -7.31 -3.99 7.10
N ASN A 102 -7.30 -3.02 6.17
CA ASN A 102 -7.97 -3.09 4.88
C ASN A 102 -7.29 -2.12 3.90
N SER A 103 -7.70 -2.10 2.65
CA SER A 103 -7.32 -1.01 1.74
C SER A 103 -8.15 0.26 2.03
N ARG A 104 -7.61 1.44 1.72
CA ARG A 104 -8.32 2.72 1.86
C ARG A 104 -9.66 2.72 1.12
N THR A 105 -9.75 2.01 0.01
CA THR A 105 -10.97 1.85 -0.80
C THR A 105 -11.93 0.84 -0.21
N ALA A 106 -11.55 0.14 0.88
CA ALA A 106 -12.23 -1.01 1.45
C ALA A 106 -12.48 -2.17 0.45
N ALA A 107 -11.90 -2.10 -0.74
CA ALA A 107 -12.15 -3.05 -1.82
C ALA A 107 -11.42 -4.39 -1.64
N THR A 108 -10.29 -4.40 -0.89
CA THR A 108 -9.53 -5.62 -0.70
C THR A 108 -9.06 -5.74 0.75
N PRO A 109 -9.68 -6.61 1.54
CA PRO A 109 -9.26 -6.87 2.91
C PRO A 109 -7.89 -7.57 2.95
N ILE A 110 -7.12 -7.32 4.00
CA ILE A 110 -5.88 -8.02 4.26
C ILE A 110 -6.22 -9.43 4.72
N THR A 111 -5.98 -10.42 3.85
CA THR A 111 -6.33 -11.82 4.05
C THR A 111 -5.11 -12.65 4.43
N ASP A 112 -5.32 -13.94 4.72
CA ASP A 112 -4.24 -14.88 5.04
C ASP A 112 -3.22 -15.02 3.89
N SER A 113 -3.65 -14.83 2.64
CA SER A 113 -2.75 -14.90 1.48
C SER A 113 -1.64 -13.85 1.52
N TRP A 114 -1.85 -12.69 2.15
CA TRP A 114 -0.82 -11.66 2.31
C TRP A 114 0.32 -12.10 3.22
N PHE A 115 0.07 -13.07 4.12
CA PHE A 115 1.05 -13.62 5.06
C PHE A 115 1.71 -14.92 4.57
N ALA A 116 1.32 -15.41 3.38
CA ALA A 116 1.83 -16.68 2.85
C ALA A 116 3.30 -16.58 2.40
N GLU A 117 3.68 -15.45 1.82
CA GLU A 117 5.05 -15.18 1.40
C GLU A 117 5.86 -14.56 2.55
N LYS A 118 7.09 -15.05 2.73
CA LYS A 118 7.97 -14.58 3.80
C LYS A 118 9.06 -13.66 3.22
N HIS A 119 8.81 -12.37 3.29
CA HIS A 119 9.80 -11.35 3.02
C HIS A 119 10.24 -10.75 4.36
N THR A 120 11.46 -11.02 4.79
CA THR A 120 11.97 -10.54 6.09
C THR A 120 12.95 -9.39 5.90
N SER A 121 12.96 -8.49 6.86
CA SER A 121 13.95 -7.43 6.98
C SER A 121 14.22 -7.13 8.45
N LYS A 122 15.36 -6.50 8.73
CA LYS A 122 15.71 -6.05 10.08
C LYS A 122 15.49 -4.55 10.17
N ILE A 123 14.51 -4.12 10.98
CA ILE A 123 14.17 -2.72 11.20
C ILE A 123 14.42 -2.39 12.67
N TYR A 124 15.28 -1.41 12.93
CA TYR A 124 15.70 -1.01 14.29
C TYR A 124 16.12 -2.21 15.17
N GLY A 125 16.90 -3.13 14.60
CA GLY A 125 17.37 -4.32 15.30
C GLY A 125 16.35 -5.46 15.42
N THR A 126 15.08 -5.23 15.09
CA THR A 126 14.00 -6.24 15.15
C THR A 126 13.78 -6.86 13.76
N GLU A 127 13.86 -8.18 13.68
CA GLU A 127 13.48 -8.92 12.48
C GLU A 127 11.96 -8.93 12.34
N VAL A 128 11.45 -8.45 11.21
CA VAL A 128 10.02 -8.34 10.89
C VAL A 128 9.72 -8.92 9.53
N GLN A 129 8.46 -9.29 9.30
CA GLN A 129 7.96 -9.60 7.97
C GLN A 129 7.53 -8.32 7.27
N LEU A 130 7.86 -8.21 5.99
CA LEU A 130 7.41 -7.14 5.10
C LEU A 130 6.18 -7.60 4.31
N VAL A 131 5.35 -6.65 3.94
CA VAL A 131 4.36 -6.88 2.89
C VAL A 131 5.06 -7.29 1.59
N ALA A 132 4.57 -8.32 0.89
CA ALA A 132 5.18 -8.77 -0.35
C ALA A 132 5.12 -7.68 -1.45
N PRO A 133 6.04 -7.69 -2.45
CA PRO A 133 6.07 -6.67 -3.50
C PRO A 133 4.75 -6.51 -4.25
N THR A 134 4.01 -7.60 -4.47
CA THR A 134 2.70 -7.59 -5.12
C THR A 134 1.69 -6.75 -4.34
N GLU A 135 1.53 -7.03 -3.07
CA GLU A 135 0.60 -6.36 -2.17
C GLU A 135 1.07 -4.93 -1.84
N LEU A 136 2.39 -4.70 -1.83
CA LEU A 136 2.94 -3.35 -1.67
C LEU A 136 2.55 -2.45 -2.85
N VAL A 137 2.70 -2.93 -4.09
CA VAL A 137 2.23 -2.21 -5.28
C VAL A 137 0.73 -1.97 -5.19
N TYR A 138 -0.05 -3.03 -4.91
CA TYR A 138 -1.50 -2.93 -4.78
C TYR A 138 -1.94 -1.88 -3.75
N SER A 139 -1.31 -1.83 -2.57
CA SER A 139 -1.65 -0.88 -1.50
C SER A 139 -1.44 0.59 -1.88
N LYS A 140 -0.68 0.85 -2.95
CA LYS A 140 -0.28 2.19 -3.39
C LYS A 140 -0.97 2.69 -4.66
N VAL A 141 -1.59 1.81 -5.46
CA VAL A 141 -2.12 2.18 -6.79
C VAL A 141 -3.19 3.28 -6.74
N PHE A 142 -3.96 3.37 -5.66
CA PHE A 142 -5.01 4.38 -5.49
C PHE A 142 -4.52 5.68 -4.83
N VAL A 143 -3.25 5.77 -4.44
CA VAL A 143 -2.69 6.99 -3.84
C VAL A 143 -2.27 7.96 -4.95
N GLN A 144 -3.26 8.68 -5.50
CA GLN A 144 -3.14 9.60 -6.62
C GLN A 144 -3.98 10.85 -6.35
N ASN A 145 -3.54 11.71 -5.45
CA ASN A 145 -4.21 12.96 -5.13
C ASN A 145 -3.21 14.13 -5.13
N ARG A 146 -3.72 15.36 -4.96
CA ARG A 146 -2.89 16.57 -5.00
C ARG A 146 -1.83 16.63 -3.91
N GLU A 147 -2.08 15.99 -2.77
CA GLU A 147 -1.17 16.03 -1.61
C GLU A 147 -0.14 14.90 -1.66
N ARG A 148 -0.53 13.75 -2.26
CA ARG A 148 0.30 12.55 -2.30
C ARG A 148 0.09 11.74 -3.57
N TYR A 149 1.20 11.37 -4.19
CA TYR A 149 1.25 10.48 -5.35
C TYR A 149 2.33 9.41 -5.15
N ASP A 150 1.91 8.16 -4.98
CA ASP A 150 2.82 7.05 -4.71
C ASP A 150 3.34 6.33 -5.99
N GLY A 151 3.10 6.90 -7.17
CA GLY A 151 3.53 6.30 -8.45
C GLY A 151 5.04 6.12 -8.58
N ALA A 152 5.84 6.99 -7.95
CA ALA A 152 7.30 6.80 -7.91
C ALA A 152 7.69 5.57 -7.09
N ASP A 153 7.02 5.30 -5.96
CA ASP A 153 7.25 4.10 -5.16
C ASP A 153 6.92 2.83 -5.94
N ILE A 154 5.75 2.83 -6.63
CA ILE A 154 5.33 1.74 -7.50
C ILE A 154 6.40 1.48 -8.57
N ALA A 155 6.83 2.53 -9.26
CA ALA A 155 7.84 2.41 -10.32
C ALA A 155 9.19 1.87 -9.77
N HIS A 156 9.62 2.31 -8.60
CA HIS A 156 10.84 1.81 -7.97
C HIS A 156 10.72 0.36 -7.49
N VAL A 157 9.57 -0.03 -6.93
CA VAL A 157 9.30 -1.43 -6.54
C VAL A 157 9.29 -2.32 -7.77
N ILE A 158 8.61 -1.94 -8.85
CA ILE A 158 8.64 -2.67 -10.12
C ILE A 158 10.10 -2.82 -10.60
N LEU A 159 10.85 -1.72 -10.68
CA LEU A 159 12.23 -1.73 -11.16
C LEU A 159 13.13 -2.71 -10.39
N LYS A 160 12.96 -2.79 -9.07
CA LYS A 160 13.84 -3.57 -8.19
C LYS A 160 13.33 -4.96 -7.85
N GLN A 161 12.01 -5.18 -7.93
CA GLN A 161 11.37 -6.40 -7.44
C GLN A 161 10.46 -7.08 -8.47
N HIS A 162 10.53 -6.71 -9.75
CA HIS A 162 9.65 -7.25 -10.80
C HIS A 162 9.61 -8.78 -10.86
N ALA A 163 10.71 -9.45 -10.53
CA ALA A 163 10.79 -10.92 -10.50
C ALA A 163 10.06 -11.55 -9.31
N ALA A 164 9.80 -10.77 -8.24
CA ALA A 164 9.07 -11.19 -7.05
C ALA A 164 7.60 -10.74 -7.07
N ILE A 165 7.18 -9.96 -8.07
CA ILE A 165 5.78 -9.56 -8.24
C ILE A 165 5.02 -10.70 -8.92
N ASP A 166 3.98 -11.19 -8.25
CA ASP A 166 2.99 -12.07 -8.88
C ASP A 166 2.00 -11.20 -9.70
N TRP A 167 2.32 -11.03 -10.98
CA TRP A 167 1.56 -10.19 -11.90
C TRP A 167 0.13 -10.68 -12.14
N ARG A 168 -0.12 -12.01 -12.06
CA ARG A 168 -1.48 -12.57 -12.20
C ARG A 168 -2.32 -12.26 -10.98
N ARG A 169 -1.76 -12.38 -9.80
CA ARG A 169 -2.42 -12.02 -8.53
C ARG A 169 -2.68 -10.51 -8.46
N LEU A 170 -1.70 -9.69 -8.88
CA LEU A 170 -1.88 -8.24 -8.95
C LEU A 170 -3.00 -7.85 -9.91
N LEU A 171 -3.04 -8.43 -11.11
CA LEU A 171 -4.13 -8.21 -12.06
C LEU A 171 -5.48 -8.65 -11.46
N GLY A 172 -5.53 -9.79 -10.76
CA GLY A 172 -6.73 -10.26 -10.07
C GLY A 172 -7.23 -9.30 -8.98
N TYR A 173 -6.33 -8.72 -8.19
CA TYR A 173 -6.68 -7.66 -7.24
C TYR A 173 -7.25 -6.41 -7.91
N MET A 174 -6.77 -6.11 -9.11
CA MET A 174 -7.14 -4.92 -9.89
C MET A 174 -8.24 -5.20 -10.93
N GLU A 175 -8.93 -6.33 -10.87
CA GLU A 175 -9.89 -6.76 -11.90
C GLU A 175 -10.93 -5.69 -12.25
N GLN A 176 -11.52 -5.05 -11.23
CA GLN A 176 -12.52 -3.98 -11.41
C GLN A 176 -11.89 -2.59 -11.70
N TYR A 177 -10.60 -2.47 -11.51
CA TYR A 177 -9.85 -1.20 -11.58
C TYR A 177 -8.59 -1.35 -12.43
N TRP A 178 -8.65 -2.22 -13.42
CA TRP A 178 -7.51 -2.53 -14.29
C TRP A 178 -6.94 -1.29 -14.99
N GLU A 179 -7.77 -0.28 -15.26
CA GLU A 179 -7.32 0.99 -15.83
C GLU A 179 -6.31 1.69 -14.92
N VAL A 180 -6.50 1.61 -13.60
CA VAL A 180 -5.57 2.20 -12.62
C VAL A 180 -4.22 1.48 -12.65
N LEU A 181 -4.22 0.16 -12.72
CA LEU A 181 -3.00 -0.62 -12.93
C LEU A 181 -2.32 -0.21 -14.23
N PHE A 182 -3.08 -0.12 -15.32
CA PHE A 182 -2.56 0.21 -16.66
C PHE A 182 -1.90 1.60 -16.68
N ILE A 183 -2.49 2.60 -16.02
CA ILE A 183 -1.89 3.94 -15.85
C ILE A 183 -0.49 3.83 -15.21
N HIS A 184 -0.35 3.07 -14.11
CA HIS A 184 0.95 2.91 -13.45
C HIS A 184 1.97 2.18 -14.31
N LEU A 185 1.55 1.15 -15.07
CA LEU A 185 2.44 0.45 -15.98
C LEU A 185 2.90 1.32 -17.16
N LEU A 186 2.02 2.17 -17.69
CA LEU A 186 2.38 3.16 -18.71
C LEU A 186 3.35 4.21 -18.14
N ASN A 187 3.09 4.70 -16.93
CA ASN A 187 4.03 5.59 -16.23
C ASN A 187 5.39 4.93 -16.03
N PHE A 188 5.44 3.66 -15.62
CA PHE A 188 6.69 2.91 -15.50
C PHE A 188 7.45 2.85 -16.84
N ARG A 189 6.76 2.54 -17.95
CA ARG A 189 7.37 2.51 -19.29
C ARG A 189 7.89 3.86 -19.74
N PHE A 190 7.19 4.94 -19.37
CA PHE A 190 7.62 6.30 -19.66
C PHE A 190 8.87 6.68 -18.88
N VAL A 191 8.89 6.37 -17.56
CA VAL A 191 10.02 6.70 -16.67
C VAL A 191 11.25 5.86 -17.00
N TYR A 192 11.07 4.55 -17.30
CA TYR A 192 12.14 3.60 -17.56
C TYR A 192 12.03 2.94 -18.94
N PRO A 193 12.21 3.68 -20.05
CA PRO A 193 11.97 3.16 -21.39
C PRO A 193 12.90 2.00 -21.79
N THR A 194 14.04 1.86 -21.12
CA THR A 194 15.01 0.78 -21.34
C THR A 194 14.78 -0.46 -20.46
N GLN A 195 13.83 -0.40 -19.52
CA GLN A 195 13.54 -1.47 -18.54
C GLN A 195 12.16 -2.13 -18.81
N ARG A 196 11.75 -2.19 -20.07
CA ARG A 196 10.42 -2.73 -20.45
C ARG A 196 10.21 -4.17 -20.02
N HIS A 197 11.29 -4.96 -20.00
CA HIS A 197 11.29 -6.36 -19.59
C HIS A 197 10.87 -6.58 -18.12
N CYS A 198 10.88 -5.53 -17.28
CA CYS A 198 10.42 -5.64 -15.89
C CYS A 198 8.92 -5.91 -15.76
N VAL A 199 8.15 -5.62 -16.80
CA VAL A 199 6.71 -5.91 -16.83
C VAL A 199 6.47 -6.93 -17.95
N PRO A 200 5.79 -8.05 -17.67
CA PRO A 200 5.54 -9.08 -18.69
C PRO A 200 4.73 -8.56 -19.87
N ASP A 201 5.11 -8.92 -21.10
CA ASP A 201 4.40 -8.49 -22.31
C ASP A 201 2.95 -8.94 -22.29
N TRP A 202 2.65 -10.19 -21.85
CA TRP A 202 1.28 -10.70 -21.75
C TRP A 202 0.34 -9.79 -20.94
N LEU A 203 0.87 -9.09 -19.94
CA LEU A 203 0.04 -8.19 -19.10
C LEU A 203 -0.35 -6.93 -19.88
N PHE A 204 0.56 -6.40 -20.70
CA PHE A 204 0.21 -5.29 -21.59
C PHE A 204 -0.79 -5.72 -22.66
N ASP A 205 -0.60 -6.91 -23.26
CA ASP A 205 -1.51 -7.46 -24.27
C ASP A 205 -2.92 -7.62 -23.70
N GLU A 206 -3.06 -8.21 -22.52
CA GLU A 206 -4.32 -8.36 -21.79
C GLU A 206 -4.99 -6.99 -21.52
N LEU A 207 -4.24 -5.99 -21.01
CA LEU A 207 -4.79 -4.68 -20.69
C LEU A 207 -5.18 -3.89 -21.95
N LEU A 208 -4.44 -4.03 -23.05
CA LEU A 208 -4.78 -3.46 -24.35
C LEU A 208 -6.04 -4.10 -24.93
N GLU A 209 -6.17 -5.42 -24.83
CA GLU A 209 -7.36 -6.15 -25.27
C GLU A 209 -8.60 -5.70 -24.47
N ARG A 210 -8.48 -5.57 -23.13
CA ARG A 210 -9.56 -5.03 -22.29
C ARG A 210 -9.99 -3.64 -22.74
N LEU A 211 -9.03 -2.75 -23.02
CA LEU A 211 -9.32 -1.40 -23.51
C LEU A 211 -10.02 -1.41 -24.86
N GLN A 212 -9.60 -2.28 -25.78
CA GLN A 212 -10.23 -2.42 -27.08
C GLN A 212 -11.67 -2.95 -26.95
N ASN A 213 -11.87 -3.98 -26.14
CA ASN A 213 -13.18 -4.57 -25.90
C ASN A 213 -14.15 -3.59 -25.22
N GLN A 214 -13.66 -2.80 -24.27
CA GLN A 214 -14.44 -1.78 -23.58
C GLN A 214 -15.00 -0.72 -24.56
N ARG A 215 -14.24 -0.35 -25.60
CA ARG A 215 -14.71 0.61 -26.62
C ARG A 215 -15.93 0.12 -27.42
N ALA A 216 -16.16 -1.19 -27.46
CA ALA A 216 -17.32 -1.79 -28.13
C ALA A 216 -18.55 -1.87 -27.21
N ILE A 217 -18.39 -1.63 -25.91
CA ILE A 217 -19.49 -1.65 -24.94
C ILE A 217 -20.20 -0.27 -24.97
N PRO A 218 -21.53 -0.23 -25.13
CA PRO A 218 -22.26 1.03 -25.05
C PRO A 218 -22.05 1.73 -23.71
N GLU A 219 -21.89 3.06 -23.74
CA GLU A 219 -21.77 3.86 -22.53
C GLU A 219 -23.02 3.73 -21.62
N SER A 220 -22.78 3.77 -20.31
CA SER A 220 -23.88 3.81 -19.33
C SER A 220 -24.72 5.07 -19.52
N LYS A 221 -26.06 4.92 -19.44
CA LYS A 221 -26.97 6.07 -19.45
C LYS A 221 -26.86 6.90 -18.16
N THR A 222 -26.44 6.28 -17.07
CA THR A 222 -26.21 6.97 -15.79
C THR A 222 -24.74 7.40 -15.75
N PRO A 223 -24.47 8.72 -15.62
CA PRO A 223 -23.10 9.18 -15.45
C PRO A 223 -22.56 8.69 -14.10
N VAL A 224 -21.32 8.18 -14.09
CA VAL A 224 -20.70 7.57 -12.93
C VAL A 224 -19.34 8.19 -12.69
N CYS A 225 -19.01 8.53 -11.44
CA CYS A 225 -17.70 8.99 -11.03
C CYS A 225 -17.03 7.95 -10.10
N ARG A 226 -15.80 7.53 -10.43
CA ARG A 226 -14.93 6.70 -9.59
C ARG A 226 -13.78 7.51 -8.97
N GLY A 227 -13.74 8.81 -9.20
CA GLY A 227 -12.63 9.67 -8.81
C GLY A 227 -12.38 9.69 -7.30
N ARG A 228 -13.41 9.47 -6.49
CA ARG A 228 -13.29 9.38 -5.03
C ARG A 228 -12.41 8.21 -4.54
N LEU A 229 -12.15 7.20 -5.37
CA LEU A 229 -11.14 6.18 -5.07
C LEU A 229 -9.73 6.77 -4.97
N PHE A 230 -9.44 7.83 -5.70
CA PHE A 230 -8.17 8.56 -5.64
C PHE A 230 -8.18 9.65 -4.58
N SER A 231 -9.19 10.51 -4.63
CA SER A 231 -9.28 11.69 -3.78
C SER A 231 -10.74 12.06 -3.51
N PRO A 232 -11.30 11.70 -2.35
CA PRO A 232 -12.66 12.10 -2.01
C PRO A 232 -12.93 13.60 -2.15
N PRO A 233 -12.08 14.53 -1.65
CA PRO A 233 -12.36 15.95 -1.75
C PRO A 233 -12.26 16.50 -3.18
N ASP A 234 -11.36 15.96 -4.02
CA ASP A 234 -11.16 16.50 -5.38
C ASP A 234 -12.33 16.16 -6.32
N TYR A 235 -13.03 15.05 -6.07
CA TYR A 235 -14.13 14.56 -6.89
C TYR A 235 -15.51 14.67 -6.20
N LEU A 236 -15.60 15.42 -5.10
CA LEU A 236 -16.87 15.61 -4.40
C LEU A 236 -17.86 16.42 -5.25
N ILE A 237 -17.40 17.43 -5.96
CA ILE A 237 -18.17 18.29 -6.83
C ILE A 237 -18.89 17.52 -7.93
N ASP A 238 -18.27 16.46 -8.46
CA ASP A 238 -18.86 15.58 -9.49
C ASP A 238 -20.18 14.98 -9.00
N ILE A 239 -20.20 14.58 -7.72
CA ILE A 239 -21.35 13.93 -7.09
C ILE A 239 -22.39 14.97 -6.65
N THR A 240 -21.92 16.05 -5.99
CA THR A 240 -22.84 17.01 -5.34
C THR A 240 -23.45 18.04 -6.29
N GLU A 241 -22.76 18.37 -7.38
CA GLU A 241 -23.17 19.45 -8.28
C GLU A 241 -23.36 18.98 -9.73
N TRP A 242 -22.53 18.04 -10.22
CA TRP A 242 -22.56 17.63 -11.62
C TRP A 242 -23.44 16.40 -11.89
N GLY A 243 -24.03 15.81 -10.86
CA GLY A 243 -25.03 14.76 -10.98
C GLY A 243 -24.47 13.38 -11.32
N PHE A 244 -23.18 13.14 -11.09
CA PHE A 244 -22.60 11.80 -11.25
C PHE A 244 -22.98 10.91 -10.07
N ALA A 245 -23.29 9.64 -10.35
CA ALA A 245 -23.45 8.63 -9.32
C ALA A 245 -22.10 8.26 -8.70
N ASP A 246 -22.07 8.18 -7.36
CA ASP A 246 -20.90 7.70 -6.62
C ASP A 246 -20.87 6.18 -6.59
N LEU A 247 -19.79 5.58 -7.03
CA LEU A 247 -19.58 4.12 -6.94
C LEU A 247 -18.77 3.68 -5.72
N VAL A 248 -18.36 4.61 -4.87
CA VAL A 248 -17.49 4.29 -3.72
C VAL A 248 -18.33 4.08 -2.45
N GLY A 249 -19.57 4.57 -2.43
CA GLY A 249 -20.51 4.45 -1.30
C GLY A 249 -20.22 5.43 -0.18
#